data_de4749f2a9c426253727fe1c17c81d2f
#
_entry.id   de4749f2a9c426253727fe1c17c81d2f
#
_cell.length_a   1.000
_cell.length_b   1.000
_cell.length_c   1.000
_cell.angle_alpha   90.00
_cell.angle_beta   90.00
_cell.angle_gamma   90.00
#
_symmetry.space_group_name_H-M   'P 1'
#
loop_
_entity.id
_entity.type
_entity.pdbx_description
1 polymer ?
#
loop_
_entity_poly.entity_id
_entity_poly.type
_entity_poly.pdbx_seq_one_letter_code
_entity_poly.pdbx_strand_id
1 'polypeptide(L)'
;MYKRQRDYTGASQKRRVLHALKEMDCASISALQARIMHEPAAFSQLLQYLTIPVTSMFRDPSYFKALREQAVPVLRTYPSLKIWIAGCSTGEEVVSMAILLKEEGLLERSMIYATDINPQSLEKARKGVFPLDAMREYTANYQAAGGTRSFSDYYTAAYNAALFDSSLCENVTYADHSLATDAVFAETHLISCRNVMIYFKKKLQERAFGLFHESLCHRGFLGLGSKESIDFSAYAPSFEPVQKRERLFRKR
;
A
#
# COMPACT_ATOMS: atom_id res chain seq x y z
N MET A 1 -20.72 -1.68 -8.57
CA MET A 1 -19.43 -2.15 -9.11
C MET A 1 -18.73 -1.12 -10.01
N TYR A 2 -19.40 -0.45 -10.95
CA TYR A 2 -18.82 0.60 -11.82
C TYR A 2 -18.26 1.85 -11.13
N LYS A 3 -18.60 2.11 -9.86
CA LYS A 3 -18.19 3.34 -9.14
C LYS A 3 -16.74 3.35 -8.68
N ARG A 4 -16.11 2.18 -8.49
CA ARG A 4 -14.75 2.07 -7.90
C ARG A 4 -13.61 2.63 -8.77
N GLN A 5 -13.79 2.73 -10.10
CA GLN A 5 -12.70 3.14 -11.01
C GLN A 5 -13.08 4.31 -11.95
N ARG A 6 -14.24 4.90 -11.78
CA ARG A 6 -14.72 6.01 -12.65
C ARG A 6 -13.78 7.22 -12.66
N ASP A 7 -13.09 7.44 -11.57
CA ASP A 7 -12.24 8.61 -11.35
C ASP A 7 -10.72 8.32 -11.49
N TYR A 8 -10.36 7.21 -12.17
CA TYR A 8 -9.00 6.92 -12.60
C TYR A 8 -8.64 7.62 -13.92
N THR A 9 -7.34 7.80 -14.19
CA THR A 9 -6.87 8.49 -15.42
C THR A 9 -7.16 7.71 -16.70
N GLY A 10 -7.87 8.31 -17.66
CA GLY A 10 -8.45 7.61 -18.82
C GLY A 10 -7.41 6.98 -19.77
N ALA A 11 -6.28 7.62 -20.06
CA ALA A 11 -5.29 7.09 -21.01
C ALA A 11 -4.65 5.78 -20.51
N SER A 12 -4.33 5.69 -19.22
CA SER A 12 -3.81 4.49 -18.59
C SER A 12 -4.83 3.36 -18.58
N GLN A 13 -6.11 3.69 -18.28
CA GLN A 13 -7.20 2.71 -18.31
C GLN A 13 -7.43 2.11 -19.69
N LYS A 14 -7.48 2.94 -20.75
CA LYS A 14 -7.70 2.46 -22.12
C LYS A 14 -6.66 1.39 -22.52
N ARG A 15 -5.39 1.67 -22.31
CA ARG A 15 -4.31 0.72 -22.63
C ARG A 15 -4.45 -0.60 -21.88
N ARG A 16 -4.83 -0.54 -20.59
CA ARG A 16 -5.00 -1.72 -19.75
C ARG A 16 -6.23 -2.54 -20.09
N VAL A 17 -7.35 -1.87 -20.42
CA VAL A 17 -8.55 -2.55 -20.92
C VAL A 17 -8.26 -3.27 -22.23
N LEU A 18 -7.53 -2.64 -23.15
CA LEU A 18 -7.13 -3.28 -24.40
C LEU A 18 -6.19 -4.48 -24.18
N HIS A 19 -5.28 -4.39 -23.19
CA HIS A 19 -4.47 -5.52 -22.79
C HIS A 19 -5.33 -6.64 -22.17
N ALA A 20 -6.23 -6.29 -21.26
CA ALA A 20 -7.15 -7.25 -20.67
C ALA A 20 -8.03 -7.98 -21.69
N LEU A 21 -8.53 -7.28 -22.73
CA LEU A 21 -9.26 -7.89 -23.83
C LEU A 21 -8.48 -9.03 -24.48
N LYS A 22 -7.19 -8.80 -24.75
CA LYS A 22 -6.32 -9.79 -25.36
C LYS A 22 -6.07 -10.98 -24.43
N GLU A 23 -5.69 -10.72 -23.19
CA GLU A 23 -5.34 -11.77 -22.19
C GLU A 23 -6.56 -12.59 -21.72
N MET A 24 -7.74 -11.98 -21.78
CA MET A 24 -9.01 -12.65 -21.42
C MET A 24 -9.73 -13.24 -22.63
N ASP A 25 -9.11 -13.22 -23.81
CA ASP A 25 -9.67 -13.73 -25.06
C ASP A 25 -11.08 -13.17 -25.36
N CYS A 26 -11.25 -11.87 -25.20
CA CYS A 26 -12.50 -11.18 -25.46
C CYS A 26 -12.41 -10.40 -26.79
N ALA A 27 -13.30 -10.69 -27.74
CA ALA A 27 -13.31 -10.07 -29.06
C ALA A 27 -13.63 -8.57 -29.05
N SER A 28 -14.31 -8.08 -28.01
CA SER A 28 -14.73 -6.69 -27.89
C SER A 28 -14.91 -6.26 -26.43
N ILE A 29 -14.98 -4.93 -26.21
CA ILE A 29 -15.32 -4.38 -24.89
C ILE A 29 -16.70 -4.86 -24.42
N SER A 30 -17.67 -4.97 -25.31
CA SER A 30 -19.00 -5.47 -24.97
C SER A 30 -18.97 -6.93 -24.51
N ALA A 31 -18.15 -7.78 -25.18
CA ALA A 31 -17.95 -9.16 -24.76
C ALA A 31 -17.31 -9.24 -23.37
N LEU A 32 -16.28 -8.42 -23.10
CA LEU A 32 -15.68 -8.31 -21.77
C LEU A 32 -16.70 -7.83 -20.73
N GLN A 33 -17.53 -6.82 -21.05
CA GLN A 33 -18.58 -6.34 -20.15
C GLN A 33 -19.59 -7.44 -19.81
N ALA A 34 -20.08 -8.18 -20.83
CA ALA A 34 -20.98 -9.31 -20.58
C ALA A 34 -20.33 -10.35 -19.67
N ARG A 35 -19.09 -10.72 -19.95
CA ARG A 35 -18.37 -11.71 -19.17
C ARG A 35 -18.20 -11.31 -17.69
N ILE A 36 -17.77 -10.08 -17.41
CA ILE A 36 -17.60 -9.61 -16.01
C ILE A 36 -18.92 -9.41 -15.25
N MET A 37 -20.05 -9.26 -15.96
CA MET A 37 -21.37 -9.17 -15.33
C MET A 37 -21.91 -10.54 -14.93
N HIS A 38 -21.55 -11.60 -15.63
CA HIS A 38 -22.07 -12.95 -15.43
C HIS A 38 -21.08 -13.89 -14.73
N GLU A 39 -19.76 -13.59 -14.78
CA GLU A 39 -18.69 -14.40 -14.21
C GLU A 39 -17.95 -13.63 -13.10
N PRO A 40 -18.19 -13.88 -11.80
CA PRO A 40 -17.48 -13.18 -10.71
C PRO A 40 -15.95 -13.30 -10.80
N ALA A 41 -15.43 -14.45 -11.24
CA ALA A 41 -14.00 -14.67 -11.43
C ALA A 41 -13.41 -13.77 -12.53
N ALA A 42 -14.15 -13.47 -13.59
CA ALA A 42 -13.70 -12.61 -14.69
C ALA A 42 -13.50 -11.16 -14.22
N PHE A 43 -14.32 -10.68 -13.28
CA PHE A 43 -14.10 -9.35 -12.70
C PHE A 43 -12.79 -9.29 -11.89
N SER A 44 -12.51 -10.28 -11.08
CA SER A 44 -11.25 -10.38 -10.32
C SER A 44 -10.04 -10.46 -11.25
N GLN A 45 -10.17 -11.19 -12.37
CA GLN A 45 -9.14 -11.27 -13.40
C GLN A 45 -8.92 -9.91 -14.10
N LEU A 46 -10.00 -9.19 -14.44
CA LEU A 46 -9.90 -7.85 -15.00
C LEU A 46 -9.18 -6.88 -14.04
N LEU A 47 -9.45 -6.94 -12.74
CA LEU A 47 -8.79 -6.10 -11.76
C LEU A 47 -7.26 -6.28 -11.77
N GLN A 48 -6.75 -7.49 -12.05
CA GLN A 48 -5.30 -7.72 -12.18
C GLN A 48 -4.67 -6.92 -13.31
N TYR A 49 -5.36 -6.84 -14.45
CA TYR A 49 -4.86 -6.06 -15.59
C TYR A 49 -5.05 -4.56 -15.40
N LEU A 50 -6.04 -4.14 -14.62
CA LEU A 50 -6.30 -2.73 -14.33
C LEU A 50 -5.42 -2.17 -13.23
N THR A 51 -4.96 -3.00 -12.29
CA THR A 51 -3.99 -2.62 -11.25
C THR A 51 -2.56 -2.90 -11.72
N ILE A 52 -1.59 -2.16 -11.22
CA ILE A 52 -0.17 -2.45 -11.45
C ILE A 52 0.43 -2.92 -10.12
N PRO A 53 0.59 -4.23 -9.92
CA PRO A 53 1.24 -4.74 -8.73
C PRO A 53 2.77 -4.66 -8.84
N VAL A 54 3.32 -3.50 -9.24
CA VAL A 54 4.75 -3.25 -9.22
C VAL A 54 5.09 -2.58 -7.90
N THR A 55 5.64 -3.35 -7.00
CA THR A 55 6.07 -2.92 -5.68
C THR A 55 7.39 -3.60 -5.34
N SER A 56 8.13 -3.09 -4.38
CA SER A 56 9.34 -3.72 -3.85
C SER A 56 9.45 -3.46 -2.35
N MET A 57 10.18 -4.33 -1.65
CA MET A 57 10.41 -4.11 -0.22
C MET A 57 11.31 -2.90 -0.01
N PHE A 58 10.97 -2.12 1.02
CA PHE A 58 11.65 -0.86 1.34
C PHE A 58 11.76 0.08 0.14
N ARG A 59 10.76 0.07 -0.73
CA ARG A 59 10.68 0.96 -1.90
C ARG A 59 10.82 2.41 -1.47
N ASP A 60 11.69 3.18 -2.16
CA ASP A 60 12.14 4.52 -1.74
C ASP A 60 12.73 4.46 -0.31
N PRO A 61 13.93 3.86 -0.11
CA PRO A 61 14.50 3.58 1.22
C PRO A 61 14.58 4.78 2.14
N SER A 62 14.79 5.98 1.58
CA SER A 62 14.82 7.25 2.30
C SER A 62 13.50 7.56 3.03
N TYR A 63 12.35 7.11 2.50
CA TYR A 63 11.07 7.20 3.19
C TYR A 63 11.07 6.38 4.49
N PHE A 64 11.50 5.13 4.45
CA PHE A 64 11.57 4.29 5.65
C PHE A 64 12.59 4.82 6.67
N LYS A 65 13.71 5.38 6.19
CA LYS A 65 14.67 6.08 7.05
C LYS A 65 14.02 7.29 7.72
N ALA A 66 13.27 8.10 6.98
CA ALA A 66 12.52 9.23 7.53
C ALA A 66 11.46 8.79 8.55
N LEU A 67 10.77 7.65 8.33
CA LEU A 67 9.86 7.08 9.32
C LEU A 67 10.59 6.74 10.62
N ARG A 68 11.77 6.08 10.56
CA ARG A 68 12.58 5.76 11.74
C ARG A 68 12.97 7.02 12.52
N GLU A 69 13.45 8.04 11.82
CA GLU A 69 14.00 9.24 12.44
C GLU A 69 12.92 10.19 12.96
N GLN A 70 11.78 10.30 12.27
CA GLN A 70 10.81 11.36 12.52
C GLN A 70 9.48 10.85 13.11
N ALA A 71 8.98 9.71 12.67
CA ALA A 71 7.70 9.18 13.13
C ALA A 71 7.84 8.23 14.33
N VAL A 72 8.78 7.32 14.29
CA VAL A 72 9.01 6.32 15.35
C VAL A 72 9.17 6.93 16.76
N PRO A 73 9.94 8.01 16.98
CA PRO A 73 10.03 8.62 18.32
C PRO A 73 8.67 9.05 18.87
N VAL A 74 7.77 9.54 18.03
CA VAL A 74 6.40 9.92 18.41
C VAL A 74 5.54 8.67 18.60
N LEU A 75 5.60 7.72 17.66
CA LEU A 75 4.83 6.47 17.75
C LEU A 75 5.16 5.66 19.01
N ARG A 76 6.39 5.75 19.51
CA ARG A 76 6.80 5.10 20.78
C ARG A 76 6.05 5.60 22.00
N THR A 77 5.48 6.80 21.96
CA THR A 77 4.73 7.38 23.10
C THR A 77 3.33 6.79 23.25
N TYR A 78 2.80 6.10 22.23
CA TYR A 78 1.48 5.48 22.29
C TYR A 78 1.57 4.06 22.88
N PRO A 79 0.64 3.65 23.74
CA PRO A 79 0.64 2.30 24.34
C PRO A 79 0.29 1.21 23.31
N SER A 80 -0.53 1.53 22.32
CA SER A 80 -0.87 0.66 21.20
C SER A 80 -0.89 1.46 19.91
N LEU A 81 -0.58 0.83 18.78
CA LEU A 81 -0.50 1.47 17.49
C LEU A 81 -1.46 0.83 16.50
N LYS A 82 -2.06 1.66 15.67
CA LYS A 82 -2.81 1.25 14.49
C LYS A 82 -2.18 1.91 13.27
N ILE A 83 -1.75 1.09 12.33
CA ILE A 83 -1.07 1.52 11.11
C ILE A 83 -1.90 1.05 9.93
N TRP A 84 -2.15 1.92 8.99
CA TRP A 84 -2.88 1.58 7.78
C TRP A 84 -1.97 1.69 6.56
N ILE A 85 -1.80 0.58 5.83
CA ILE A 85 -1.15 0.51 4.53
C ILE A 85 -2.25 0.44 3.48
N ALA A 86 -2.51 1.57 2.83
CA ALA A 86 -3.57 1.74 1.86
C ALA A 86 -3.06 1.50 0.44
N GLY A 87 -3.54 0.44 -0.21
CA GLY A 87 -3.02 -0.05 -1.49
C GLY A 87 -1.78 -0.92 -1.30
N CYS A 88 -1.87 -1.93 -0.41
CA CYS A 88 -0.74 -2.78 -0.01
C CYS A 88 -0.23 -3.72 -1.11
N SER A 89 -0.96 -3.87 -2.22
CA SER A 89 -0.59 -4.73 -3.35
C SER A 89 -0.25 -6.16 -2.88
N THR A 90 0.88 -6.69 -3.30
CA THR A 90 1.36 -8.06 -2.99
C THR A 90 2.08 -8.19 -1.65
N GLY A 91 2.11 -7.13 -0.84
CA GLY A 91 2.49 -7.18 0.57
C GLY A 91 3.93 -6.77 0.89
N GLU A 92 4.72 -6.35 -0.09
CA GLU A 92 6.12 -5.94 0.11
C GLU A 92 6.24 -4.79 1.10
N GLU A 93 5.34 -3.80 1.03
CA GLU A 93 5.33 -2.68 1.99
C GLU A 93 4.86 -3.12 3.38
N VAL A 94 3.95 -4.11 3.45
CA VAL A 94 3.49 -4.67 4.73
C VAL A 94 4.64 -5.32 5.47
N VAL A 95 5.40 -6.20 4.79
CA VAL A 95 6.58 -6.85 5.37
C VAL A 95 7.64 -5.82 5.75
N SER A 96 7.88 -4.81 4.90
CA SER A 96 8.85 -3.74 5.17
C SER A 96 8.49 -2.95 6.43
N MET A 97 7.21 -2.62 6.60
CA MET A 97 6.71 -1.92 7.77
C MET A 97 6.80 -2.81 9.02
N ALA A 98 6.44 -4.08 8.92
CA ALA A 98 6.53 -5.03 10.01
C ALA A 98 7.99 -5.22 10.49
N ILE A 99 8.94 -5.34 9.57
CA ILE A 99 10.37 -5.41 9.90
C ILE A 99 10.82 -4.13 10.60
N LEU A 100 10.48 -2.95 10.06
CA LEU A 100 10.79 -1.67 10.70
C LEU A 100 10.26 -1.64 12.14
N LEU A 101 8.99 -1.97 12.33
CA LEU A 101 8.37 -1.97 13.66
C LEU A 101 9.00 -3.00 14.60
N LYS A 102 9.40 -4.16 14.11
CA LYS A 102 10.08 -5.21 14.90
C LYS A 102 11.44 -4.71 15.39
N GLU A 103 12.23 -4.10 14.52
CA GLU A 103 13.54 -3.52 14.88
C GLU A 103 13.43 -2.36 15.87
N GLU A 104 12.35 -1.58 15.78
CA GLU A 104 12.07 -0.46 16.68
C GLU A 104 11.35 -0.88 17.98
N GLY A 105 11.08 -2.17 18.17
CA GLY A 105 10.40 -2.71 19.36
C GLY A 105 8.92 -2.28 19.46
N LEU A 106 8.27 -2.06 18.32
CA LEU A 106 6.88 -1.59 18.24
C LEU A 106 5.90 -2.64 17.70
N LEU A 107 6.40 -3.73 17.06
CA LEU A 107 5.55 -4.66 16.33
C LEU A 107 4.49 -5.32 17.21
N GLU A 108 4.86 -5.80 18.40
CA GLU A 108 3.95 -6.54 19.31
C GLU A 108 2.74 -5.71 19.76
N ARG A 109 2.89 -4.39 19.83
CA ARG A 109 1.80 -3.47 20.19
C ARG A 109 1.19 -2.73 19.00
N SER A 110 1.49 -3.19 17.79
CA SER A 110 0.97 -2.62 16.54
C SER A 110 -0.04 -3.53 15.89
N MET A 111 -1.18 -2.97 15.48
CA MET A 111 -2.12 -3.57 14.54
C MET A 111 -1.89 -2.92 13.18
N ILE A 112 -1.62 -3.72 12.16
CA ILE A 112 -1.44 -3.25 10.78
C ILE A 112 -2.68 -3.60 9.96
N TYR A 113 -3.34 -2.61 9.40
CA TYR A 113 -4.39 -2.79 8.40
C TYR A 113 -3.76 -2.68 7.01
N ALA A 114 -3.73 -3.78 6.30
CA ALA A 114 -3.24 -3.87 4.93
C ALA A 114 -4.41 -3.99 3.97
N THR A 115 -4.67 -2.96 3.18
CA THR A 115 -5.87 -2.94 2.33
C THR A 115 -5.52 -2.74 0.86
N ASP A 116 -6.25 -3.43 -0.01
CA ASP A 116 -6.17 -3.27 -1.46
C ASP A 116 -7.54 -3.56 -2.08
N ILE A 117 -7.80 -3.05 -3.29
CA ILE A 117 -9.02 -3.34 -4.04
C ILE A 117 -8.95 -4.68 -4.79
N ASN A 118 -7.76 -5.28 -4.88
CA ASN A 118 -7.50 -6.51 -5.62
C ASN A 118 -7.40 -7.71 -4.65
N PRO A 119 -8.43 -8.58 -4.59
CA PRO A 119 -8.42 -9.73 -3.68
C PRO A 119 -7.26 -10.70 -3.91
N GLN A 120 -6.81 -10.84 -5.16
CA GLN A 120 -5.68 -11.75 -5.48
C GLN A 120 -4.34 -11.18 -5.01
N SER A 121 -4.20 -9.85 -5.02
CA SER A 121 -3.03 -9.20 -4.40
C SER A 121 -3.03 -9.45 -2.89
N LEU A 122 -4.17 -9.31 -2.23
CA LEU A 122 -4.33 -9.60 -0.80
C LEU A 122 -4.01 -11.06 -0.45
N GLU A 123 -4.41 -12.02 -1.31
CA GLU A 123 -4.04 -13.42 -1.10
C GLU A 123 -2.54 -13.66 -1.20
N LYS A 124 -1.86 -13.03 -2.16
CA LYS A 124 -0.39 -13.09 -2.27
C LYS A 124 0.27 -12.45 -1.05
N ALA A 125 -0.21 -11.29 -0.63
CA ALA A 125 0.30 -10.59 0.54
C ALA A 125 0.21 -11.44 1.82
N ARG A 126 -0.92 -12.15 2.03
CA ARG A 126 -1.11 -13.05 3.17
C ARG A 126 -0.15 -14.24 3.19
N LYS A 127 0.24 -14.73 2.01
CA LYS A 127 1.17 -15.86 1.90
C LYS A 127 2.59 -15.51 2.34
N GLY A 128 2.99 -14.25 2.25
CA GLY A 128 4.33 -13.81 2.61
C GLY A 128 5.45 -14.46 1.80
N VAL A 129 5.15 -14.90 0.56
CA VAL A 129 6.08 -15.58 -0.33
C VAL A 129 6.44 -14.68 -1.49
N PHE A 130 7.72 -14.43 -1.67
CA PHE A 130 8.24 -13.52 -2.70
C PHE A 130 9.32 -14.21 -3.56
N PRO A 131 9.54 -13.76 -4.82
CA PRO A 131 10.57 -14.31 -5.68
C PRO A 131 11.97 -14.15 -5.07
N LEU A 132 12.78 -15.20 -5.12
CA LEU A 132 14.13 -15.19 -4.55
C LEU A 132 15.08 -14.24 -5.29
N ASP A 133 14.89 -14.06 -6.58
CA ASP A 133 15.68 -13.13 -7.41
C ASP A 133 15.48 -11.66 -7.00
N ALA A 134 14.34 -11.31 -6.43
CA ALA A 134 14.08 -9.98 -5.90
C ALA A 134 14.85 -9.68 -4.59
N MET A 135 15.32 -10.70 -3.87
CA MET A 135 15.95 -10.53 -2.55
C MET A 135 17.24 -9.68 -2.60
N ARG A 136 17.95 -9.67 -3.72
CA ARG A 136 19.13 -8.81 -3.89
C ARG A 136 18.76 -7.32 -3.82
N GLU A 137 17.71 -6.92 -4.55
CA GLU A 137 17.20 -5.54 -4.52
C GLU A 137 16.63 -5.20 -3.14
N TYR A 138 15.82 -6.10 -2.57
CA TYR A 138 15.20 -5.90 -1.27
C TYR A 138 16.22 -5.74 -0.16
N THR A 139 17.32 -6.53 -0.17
CA THR A 139 18.42 -6.38 0.78
C THR A 139 19.10 -5.02 0.67
N ALA A 140 19.39 -4.58 -0.56
CA ALA A 140 20.00 -3.27 -0.78
C ALA A 140 19.09 -2.13 -0.30
N ASN A 141 17.79 -2.20 -0.58
CA ASN A 141 16.80 -1.25 -0.14
C ASN A 141 16.68 -1.24 1.41
N TYR A 142 16.64 -2.41 2.03
CA TYR A 142 16.58 -2.55 3.49
C TYR A 142 17.79 -1.91 4.17
N GLN A 143 18.99 -2.16 3.66
CA GLN A 143 20.21 -1.54 4.19
C GLN A 143 20.18 -0.01 4.04
N ALA A 144 19.76 0.49 2.87
CA ALA A 144 19.63 1.92 2.62
C ALA A 144 18.53 2.58 3.47
N ALA A 145 17.51 1.82 3.89
CA ALA A 145 16.45 2.23 4.81
C ALA A 145 16.88 2.27 6.29
N GLY A 146 18.14 1.95 6.58
CA GLY A 146 18.66 1.93 7.94
C GLY A 146 18.35 0.64 8.71
N GLY A 147 18.22 -0.48 8.00
CA GLY A 147 18.06 -1.80 8.61
C GLY A 147 19.26 -2.15 9.51
N THR A 148 18.99 -2.76 10.65
CA THR A 148 19.98 -2.96 11.74
C THR A 148 20.47 -4.41 11.85
N ARG A 149 19.84 -5.35 11.11
CA ARG A 149 20.15 -6.78 11.14
C ARG A 149 20.52 -7.31 9.75
N SER A 150 20.76 -8.61 9.64
CA SER A 150 20.81 -9.26 8.35
C SER A 150 19.39 -9.40 7.79
N PHE A 151 19.18 -8.98 6.54
CA PHE A 151 17.85 -9.11 5.92
C PHE A 151 17.42 -10.57 5.78
N SER A 152 18.39 -11.49 5.64
CA SER A 152 18.13 -12.94 5.60
C SER A 152 17.57 -13.52 6.91
N ASP A 153 17.66 -12.79 8.03
CA ASP A 153 17.08 -13.24 9.31
C ASP A 153 15.55 -13.23 9.30
N TYR A 154 14.94 -12.57 8.31
CA TYR A 154 13.49 -12.40 8.21
C TYR A 154 12.80 -13.40 7.28
N TYR A 155 13.54 -14.24 6.54
CA TYR A 155 12.95 -15.20 5.62
C TYR A 155 13.75 -16.49 5.50
N THR A 156 13.08 -17.54 5.04
CA THR A 156 13.70 -18.80 4.62
C THR A 156 13.63 -18.93 3.11
N ALA A 157 14.75 -19.23 2.47
CA ALA A 157 14.84 -19.41 1.01
C ALA A 157 14.68 -20.88 0.64
N ALA A 158 13.76 -21.20 -0.29
CA ALA A 158 13.57 -22.51 -0.87
C ALA A 158 12.93 -22.43 -2.26
N TYR A 159 13.30 -23.29 -3.19
CA TYR A 159 12.65 -23.45 -4.51
C TYR A 159 12.42 -22.12 -5.28
N ASN A 160 13.42 -21.27 -5.38
CA ASN A 160 13.33 -19.94 -6.03
C ASN A 160 12.35 -18.97 -5.35
N ALA A 161 11.95 -19.23 -4.11
CA ALA A 161 11.09 -18.37 -3.33
C ALA A 161 11.71 -18.07 -1.96
N ALA A 162 11.35 -16.92 -1.41
CA ALA A 162 11.64 -16.51 -0.05
C ALA A 162 10.33 -16.44 0.72
N LEU A 163 10.19 -17.27 1.76
CA LEU A 163 9.06 -17.25 2.69
C LEU A 163 9.46 -16.43 3.91
N PHE A 164 8.79 -15.31 4.12
CA PHE A 164 9.02 -14.47 5.29
C PHE A 164 8.41 -15.07 6.56
N ASP A 165 9.07 -14.80 7.70
CA ASP A 165 8.63 -15.27 9.01
C ASP A 165 7.21 -14.79 9.29
N SER A 166 6.30 -15.72 9.56
CA SER A 166 4.88 -15.45 9.82
C SER A 166 4.67 -14.53 11.03
N SER A 167 5.59 -14.54 12.00
CA SER A 167 5.54 -13.65 13.17
C SER A 167 5.52 -12.17 12.80
N LEU A 168 6.04 -11.80 11.62
CA LEU A 168 5.99 -10.42 11.13
C LEU A 168 4.56 -9.97 10.82
N CYS A 169 3.67 -10.91 10.49
CA CYS A 169 2.33 -10.63 10.00
C CYS A 169 1.21 -11.12 10.94
N GLU A 170 1.52 -11.58 12.15
CA GLU A 170 0.51 -12.04 13.13
C GLU A 170 -0.54 -10.97 13.44
N ASN A 171 -0.13 -9.72 13.56
CA ASN A 171 -1.00 -8.59 13.86
C ASN A 171 -1.42 -7.82 12.59
N VAL A 172 -1.40 -8.46 11.41
CA VAL A 172 -1.82 -7.84 10.14
C VAL A 172 -3.22 -8.29 9.78
N THR A 173 -4.12 -7.32 9.59
CA THR A 173 -5.45 -7.53 9.03
C THR A 173 -5.45 -7.15 7.55
N TYR A 174 -5.67 -8.12 6.68
CA TYR A 174 -5.81 -7.90 5.24
C TYR A 174 -7.28 -7.78 4.86
N ALA A 175 -7.67 -6.69 4.20
CA ALA A 175 -9.06 -6.45 3.82
C ALA A 175 -9.21 -5.79 2.45
N ASP A 176 -10.29 -6.11 1.74
CA ASP A 176 -10.74 -5.33 0.57
C ASP A 176 -11.24 -3.96 1.06
N HIS A 177 -10.63 -2.90 0.56
CA HIS A 177 -11.04 -1.53 0.87
C HIS A 177 -10.76 -0.62 -0.32
N SER A 178 -11.75 0.15 -0.71
CA SER A 178 -11.70 1.06 -1.84
C SER A 178 -11.65 2.52 -1.38
N LEU A 179 -10.54 3.20 -1.65
CA LEU A 179 -10.42 4.64 -1.41
C LEU A 179 -11.46 5.48 -2.17
N ALA A 180 -12.09 4.89 -3.20
CA ALA A 180 -13.10 5.57 -4.01
C ALA A 180 -14.52 5.52 -3.41
N THR A 181 -14.84 4.49 -2.63
CA THR A 181 -16.24 4.24 -2.20
C THR A 181 -16.39 4.05 -0.71
N ASP A 182 -15.39 3.51 -0.03
CA ASP A 182 -15.54 3.06 1.35
C ASP A 182 -15.28 4.20 2.35
N ALA A 183 -15.77 4.04 3.55
CA ALA A 183 -15.67 5.01 4.64
C ALA A 183 -14.51 4.69 5.59
N VAL A 184 -14.32 5.53 6.58
CA VAL A 184 -13.41 5.30 7.71
C VAL A 184 -13.80 4.02 8.44
N PHE A 185 -12.83 3.17 8.73
CA PHE A 185 -13.03 1.91 9.46
C PHE A 185 -12.30 1.86 10.80
N ALA A 186 -11.29 2.71 10.98
CA ALA A 186 -10.52 2.80 12.22
C ALA A 186 -9.85 4.17 12.35
N GLU A 187 -9.61 4.61 13.57
CA GLU A 187 -8.65 5.68 13.86
C GLU A 187 -7.23 5.10 13.86
N THR A 188 -6.29 5.73 13.15
CA THR A 188 -4.94 5.24 12.93
C THR A 188 -3.87 6.27 13.30
N HIS A 189 -2.67 5.80 13.68
CA HIS A 189 -1.54 6.65 14.06
C HIS A 189 -0.60 6.94 12.89
N LEU A 190 -0.57 6.05 11.91
CA LEU A 190 0.18 6.18 10.66
C LEU A 190 -0.65 5.62 9.51
N ILE A 191 -0.76 6.38 8.44
CA ILE A 191 -1.26 5.92 7.14
C ILE A 191 -0.10 5.98 6.15
N SER A 192 0.17 4.86 5.47
CA SER A 192 1.08 4.79 4.33
C SER A 192 0.27 4.50 3.08
N CYS A 193 0.11 5.51 2.21
CA CYS A 193 -0.56 5.38 0.92
C CYS A 193 0.40 5.83 -0.18
N ARG A 194 1.19 4.89 -0.71
CA ARG A 194 2.30 5.20 -1.59
C ARG A 194 2.13 4.58 -2.97
N ASN A 195 2.33 5.41 -4.00
CA ASN A 195 2.23 5.00 -5.40
C ASN A 195 0.84 4.45 -5.81
N VAL A 196 -0.21 4.91 -5.16
CA VAL A 196 -1.62 4.55 -5.39
C VAL A 196 -2.37 5.68 -6.08
N MET A 197 -2.28 6.89 -5.51
CA MET A 197 -3.05 8.05 -5.98
C MET A 197 -2.54 8.65 -7.29
N ILE A 198 -1.36 8.24 -7.76
CA ILE A 198 -0.84 8.61 -9.09
C ILE A 198 -1.77 8.18 -10.23
N TYR A 199 -2.66 7.24 -9.97
CA TYR A 199 -3.66 6.75 -10.94
C TYR A 199 -5.00 7.46 -10.83
N PHE A 200 -5.19 8.33 -9.82
CA PHE A 200 -6.47 8.97 -9.49
C PHE A 200 -6.60 10.32 -10.16
N LYS A 201 -7.80 10.65 -10.63
CA LYS A 201 -8.16 12.03 -10.98
C LYS A 201 -8.23 12.88 -9.71
N LYS A 202 -8.07 14.19 -9.86
CA LYS A 202 -8.05 15.15 -8.75
C LYS A 202 -9.22 14.95 -7.77
N LYS A 203 -10.45 14.75 -8.27
CA LYS A 203 -11.62 14.53 -7.42
C LYS A 203 -11.47 13.31 -6.49
N LEU A 204 -10.88 12.23 -6.98
CA LEU A 204 -10.66 11.02 -6.17
C LEU A 204 -9.49 11.21 -5.20
N GLN A 205 -8.45 11.96 -5.60
CA GLN A 205 -7.37 12.32 -4.68
C GLN A 205 -7.91 13.13 -3.50
N GLU A 206 -8.77 14.14 -3.75
CA GLU A 206 -9.43 14.93 -2.70
C GLU A 206 -10.23 14.05 -1.73
N ARG A 207 -11.01 13.11 -2.28
CA ARG A 207 -11.74 12.15 -1.45
C ARG A 207 -10.81 11.31 -0.58
N ALA A 208 -9.71 10.80 -1.15
CA ALA A 208 -8.74 9.99 -0.42
C ALA A 208 -8.06 10.80 0.70
N PHE A 209 -7.70 12.06 0.45
CA PHE A 209 -7.15 12.94 1.49
C PHE A 209 -8.15 13.22 2.60
N GLY A 210 -9.45 13.41 2.27
CA GLY A 210 -10.49 13.52 3.27
C GLY A 210 -10.60 12.26 4.14
N LEU A 211 -10.62 11.10 3.51
CA LEU A 211 -10.64 9.81 4.20
C LEU A 211 -9.42 9.63 5.11
N PHE A 212 -8.22 9.99 4.66
CA PHE A 212 -7.01 9.92 5.50
C PHE A 212 -7.05 10.91 6.64
N HIS A 213 -7.53 12.13 6.40
CA HIS A 213 -7.70 13.12 7.45
C HIS A 213 -8.65 12.64 8.55
N GLU A 214 -9.78 12.04 8.17
CA GLU A 214 -10.75 11.51 9.12
C GLU A 214 -10.24 10.27 9.87
N SER A 215 -9.45 9.41 9.17
CA SER A 215 -8.90 8.18 9.75
C SER A 215 -7.68 8.39 10.64
N LEU A 216 -6.98 9.52 10.54
CA LEU A 216 -5.81 9.80 11.39
C LEU A 216 -6.21 10.41 12.72
N CYS A 217 -5.61 9.92 13.80
CA CYS A 217 -5.65 10.60 15.09
C CYS A 217 -4.95 11.97 15.02
N HIS A 218 -5.20 12.83 16.00
CA HIS A 218 -4.45 14.07 16.14
C HIS A 218 -2.94 13.78 16.24
N ARG A 219 -2.12 14.51 15.49
CA ARG A 219 -0.66 14.29 15.33
C ARG A 219 -0.26 12.97 14.69
N GLY A 220 -1.19 12.22 14.09
CA GLY A 220 -0.91 11.04 13.28
C GLY A 220 -0.17 11.38 12.00
N PHE A 221 0.51 10.40 11.42
CA PHE A 221 1.39 10.58 10.27
C PHE A 221 0.73 10.08 8.97
N LEU A 222 0.98 10.82 7.88
CA LEU A 222 0.62 10.43 6.51
C LEU A 222 1.88 10.34 5.66
N GLY A 223 2.15 9.14 5.13
CA GLY A 223 3.20 8.89 4.16
C GLY A 223 2.64 8.72 2.75
N LEU A 224 3.20 9.42 1.78
CA LEU A 224 2.84 9.37 0.37
C LEU A 224 4.01 8.91 -0.49
N GLY A 225 3.74 8.45 -1.71
CA GLY A 225 4.78 8.16 -2.69
C GLY A 225 5.47 9.41 -3.22
N SER A 226 6.69 9.27 -3.72
CA SER A 226 7.55 10.38 -4.17
C SER A 226 6.92 11.27 -5.26
N LYS A 227 5.99 10.73 -6.05
CA LYS A 227 5.25 11.44 -7.11
C LYS A 227 3.86 11.94 -6.68
N GLU A 228 3.54 11.80 -5.41
CA GLU A 228 2.25 12.20 -4.83
C GLU A 228 2.44 13.44 -3.95
N SER A 229 1.44 14.30 -3.87
CA SER A 229 1.49 15.50 -3.02
C SER A 229 0.11 15.87 -2.53
N ILE A 230 0.05 16.31 -1.27
CA ILE A 230 -1.14 16.90 -0.66
C ILE A 230 -1.24 18.42 -0.92
N ASP A 231 -0.18 19.07 -1.42
CA ASP A 231 -0.04 20.51 -1.49
C ASP A 231 -1.18 21.23 -2.24
N PHE A 232 -1.84 20.53 -3.17
CA PHE A 232 -2.94 21.09 -3.98
C PHE A 232 -4.31 20.61 -3.51
N SER A 233 -4.40 19.95 -2.36
CA SER A 233 -5.64 19.49 -1.76
C SER A 233 -6.22 20.54 -0.81
N ALA A 234 -7.56 20.52 -0.66
CA ALA A 234 -8.27 21.29 0.37
C ALA A 234 -7.81 20.91 1.80
N TYR A 235 -7.26 19.72 1.97
CA TYR A 235 -6.75 19.22 3.25
C TYR A 235 -5.30 19.61 3.54
N ALA A 236 -4.57 20.23 2.60
CA ALA A 236 -3.18 20.65 2.82
C ALA A 236 -2.98 21.48 4.11
N PRO A 237 -3.86 22.44 4.47
CA PRO A 237 -3.70 23.20 5.71
C PRO A 237 -3.78 22.37 7.00
N SER A 238 -4.41 21.20 6.95
CA SER A 238 -4.57 20.29 8.10
C SER A 238 -3.34 19.40 8.34
N PHE A 239 -2.34 19.50 7.48
CA PHE A 239 -1.12 18.71 7.58
C PHE A 239 0.12 19.60 7.58
N GLU A 240 1.09 19.26 8.40
CA GLU A 240 2.42 19.88 8.39
C GLU A 240 3.44 18.91 7.79
N PRO A 241 4.35 19.36 6.92
CA PRO A 241 5.41 18.50 6.41
C PRO A 241 6.44 18.22 7.50
N VAL A 242 6.65 16.94 7.80
CA VAL A 242 7.71 16.46 8.70
C VAL A 242 9.00 16.25 7.93
N GLN A 243 8.91 15.57 6.78
CA GLN A 243 10.00 15.40 5.83
C GLN A 243 9.45 15.59 4.41
N LYS A 244 9.53 16.83 3.91
CA LYS A 244 8.90 17.23 2.64
C LYS A 244 9.41 16.45 1.44
N ARG A 245 10.71 16.14 1.40
CA ARG A 245 11.33 15.39 0.31
C ARG A 245 10.76 13.97 0.21
N GLU A 246 10.56 13.34 1.36
CA GLU A 246 10.07 11.96 1.47
C GLU A 246 8.55 11.87 1.59
N ARG A 247 7.84 13.02 1.41
CA ARG A 247 6.37 13.10 1.46
C ARG A 247 5.77 12.54 2.74
N LEU A 248 6.44 12.79 3.85
CA LEU A 248 5.97 12.45 5.18
C LEU A 248 5.37 13.70 5.83
N PHE A 249 4.13 13.60 6.23
CA PHE A 249 3.33 14.68 6.82
C PHE A 249 2.78 14.26 8.19
N ARG A 250 2.42 15.23 9.02
CA ARG A 250 1.76 15.01 10.29
C ARG A 250 0.45 15.81 10.33
N LYS A 251 -0.63 15.19 10.78
CA LYS A 251 -1.92 15.85 11.03
C LYS A 251 -1.77 16.84 12.18
N ARG A 252 -2.28 18.05 11.98
CA ARG A 252 -2.33 19.12 12.99
C ARG A 252 -3.39 18.87 14.03
#